data_089c5f51fb28c981bfcc0cd6b1d49eab
#
_entry.id   089c5f51fb28c981bfcc0cd6b1d49eab
#
_cell.length_a   1.000
_cell.length_b   1.000
_cell.length_c   1.000
_cell.angle_alpha   90.00
_cell.angle_beta   90.00
_cell.angle_gamma   90.00
#
_symmetry.space_group_name_H-M   'P 1'
#
loop_
_entity.id
_entity.type
_entity.pdbx_description
1 polymer ?
#
loop_
_entity_poly.entity_id
_entity_poly.type
_entity_poly.pdbx_seq_one_letter_code
_entity_poly.pdbx_strand_id
1 'polypeptide(L)'
;DIPGVIKYIGSKRRLAPTIVRSCLALTGGRPGVALDLFSGTSRVGHALKREGWRVLACDSNAYAHALASCYVQADRERVLADAERLLGELRALPPEPGYFTETFCERSRFVHPENGALIDAIRERIAQLSIDPLLEKVLLVSLMEAADRVDSTTGVQMAYLKSWAPRAHKRLELRLPDVLPRASRGPGLAFQGDVLDAAEWFGAFA
;
A
#
# COMPACT_ATOMS: atom_id res chain seq x y z
N ASP A 1 1.48 13.44 11.46
CA ASP A 1 1.62 12.01 11.20
C ASP A 1 0.73 11.62 10.03
N ILE A 2 1.32 11.09 8.96
CA ILE A 2 0.57 10.50 7.85
C ILE A 2 0.10 9.13 8.34
N PRO A 3 -1.22 8.88 8.50
CA PRO A 3 -1.73 7.58 8.90
C PRO A 3 -1.41 6.51 7.85
N GLY A 4 -1.25 5.26 8.26
CA GLY A 4 -1.14 4.14 7.33
C GLY A 4 0.25 3.94 6.72
N VAL A 5 1.31 3.95 7.52
CA VAL A 5 2.67 3.74 7.03
C VAL A 5 3.15 2.35 7.38
N ILE A 6 3.25 1.49 6.38
CA ILE A 6 3.90 0.19 6.53
C ILE A 6 5.39 0.40 6.84
N LYS A 7 5.89 -0.30 7.85
CA LYS A 7 7.29 -0.30 8.23
C LYS A 7 8.12 -0.99 7.14
N TYR A 8 9.03 -0.25 6.53
CA TYR A 8 9.84 -0.76 5.43
C TYR A 8 11.25 -0.16 5.47
N ILE A 9 12.27 -1.03 5.38
CA ILE A 9 13.67 -0.61 5.30
C ILE A 9 13.88 0.16 3.99
N GLY A 10 14.44 1.38 4.09
CA GLY A 10 14.67 2.22 2.91
C GLY A 10 13.48 3.09 2.49
N SER A 11 12.40 3.13 3.28
CA SER A 11 11.28 4.04 3.02
C SER A 11 11.76 5.50 2.93
N LYS A 12 11.39 6.17 1.84
CA LYS A 12 11.75 7.58 1.57
C LYS A 12 10.84 8.59 2.27
N ARG A 13 10.05 8.16 3.27
CA ARG A 13 9.08 9.03 3.97
C ARG A 13 9.67 10.36 4.43
N ARG A 14 10.87 10.32 5.04
CA ARG A 14 11.53 11.53 5.53
C ARG A 14 12.09 12.42 4.42
N LEU A 15 12.42 11.83 3.27
CA LEU A 15 12.98 12.52 2.12
C LEU A 15 11.90 13.05 1.17
N ALA A 16 10.68 12.50 1.19
CA ALA A 16 9.61 12.85 0.27
C ALA A 16 9.34 14.37 0.18
N PRO A 17 9.27 15.13 1.30
CA PRO A 17 9.07 16.59 1.21
C PRO A 17 10.21 17.32 0.49
N THR A 18 11.44 16.87 0.67
CA THR A 18 12.61 17.47 0.00
C THR A 18 12.61 17.12 -1.48
N ILE A 19 12.32 15.86 -1.84
CA ILE A 19 12.21 15.43 -3.24
C ILE A 19 11.14 16.23 -3.96
N VAL A 20 9.96 16.38 -3.37
CA VAL A 20 8.85 17.17 -3.96
C VAL A 20 9.27 18.61 -4.18
N ARG A 21 9.91 19.26 -3.20
CA ARG A 21 10.42 20.65 -3.38
C ARG A 21 11.44 20.74 -4.49
N SER A 22 12.34 19.77 -4.62
CA SER A 22 13.33 19.74 -5.71
C SER A 22 12.66 19.58 -7.07
N CYS A 23 11.66 18.70 -7.19
CA CYS A 23 10.90 18.53 -8.42
C CYS A 23 10.16 19.84 -8.81
N LEU A 24 9.50 20.49 -7.87
CA LEU A 24 8.83 21.78 -8.11
C LEU A 24 9.82 22.87 -8.52
N ALA A 25 11.00 22.94 -7.89
CA ALA A 25 12.03 23.91 -8.26
C ALA A 25 12.50 23.72 -9.72
N LEU A 26 12.68 22.47 -10.15
CA LEU A 26 13.09 22.16 -11.52
C LEU A 26 12.03 22.52 -12.58
N THR A 27 10.78 22.54 -12.19
CA THR A 27 9.64 22.83 -13.11
C THR A 27 9.05 24.23 -12.96
N GLY A 28 9.77 25.13 -12.28
CA GLY A 28 9.29 26.49 -12.05
C GLY A 28 8.02 26.57 -11.20
N GLY A 29 7.87 25.67 -10.22
CA GLY A 29 6.74 25.62 -9.30
C GLY A 29 5.48 24.95 -9.86
N ARG A 30 5.54 24.33 -11.03
CA ARG A 30 4.37 23.71 -11.68
C ARG A 30 4.44 22.20 -11.62
N PRO A 31 3.35 21.49 -11.24
CA PRO A 31 3.33 20.04 -11.31
C PRO A 31 3.43 19.58 -12.78
N GLY A 32 4.10 18.45 -12.98
CA GLY A 32 4.32 17.84 -14.29
C GLY A 32 3.98 16.35 -14.30
N VAL A 33 4.72 15.59 -15.11
CA VAL A 33 4.75 14.14 -15.10
C VAL A 33 6.03 13.69 -14.38
N ALA A 34 5.91 12.75 -13.45
CA ALA A 34 7.03 12.17 -12.73
C ALA A 34 7.09 10.66 -12.95
N LEU A 35 8.28 10.15 -13.13
CA LEU A 35 8.57 8.74 -13.28
C LEU A 35 9.28 8.22 -12.02
N ASP A 36 8.65 7.29 -11.30
CA ASP A 36 9.17 6.63 -10.09
C ASP A 36 9.51 5.17 -10.42
N LEU A 37 10.74 4.95 -10.87
CA LEU A 37 11.20 3.67 -11.45
C LEU A 37 11.42 2.56 -10.41
N PHE A 38 11.57 2.90 -9.15
CA PHE A 38 11.73 1.97 -8.02
C PHE A 38 10.83 2.41 -6.89
N SER A 39 9.51 2.33 -7.13
CA SER A 39 8.49 2.98 -6.30
C SER A 39 8.43 2.46 -4.86
N GLY A 40 8.84 1.21 -4.61
CA GLY A 40 8.88 0.62 -3.28
C GLY A 40 7.57 0.83 -2.52
N THR A 41 7.63 1.60 -1.42
CA THR A 41 6.42 1.94 -0.64
C THR A 41 5.60 3.09 -1.22
N SER A 42 5.91 3.58 -2.41
CA SER A 42 5.23 4.66 -3.15
C SER A 42 5.07 5.99 -2.38
N ARG A 43 5.91 6.25 -1.39
CA ARG A 43 5.82 7.47 -0.57
C ARG A 43 6.16 8.73 -1.35
N VAL A 44 7.11 8.63 -2.27
CA VAL A 44 7.48 9.74 -3.16
C VAL A 44 6.36 9.98 -4.16
N GLY A 45 5.89 8.93 -4.84
CA GLY A 45 4.79 9.02 -5.80
C GLY A 45 3.51 9.58 -5.17
N HIS A 46 3.15 9.12 -3.97
CA HIS A 46 1.99 9.64 -3.23
C HIS A 46 2.14 11.13 -2.88
N ALA A 47 3.32 11.55 -2.44
CA ALA A 47 3.59 12.95 -2.12
C ALA A 47 3.54 13.84 -3.38
N LEU A 48 4.08 13.38 -4.51
CA LEU A 48 3.99 14.06 -5.79
C LEU A 48 2.55 14.16 -6.30
N LYS A 49 1.76 13.06 -6.20
CA LYS A 49 0.33 13.08 -6.56
C LYS A 49 -0.44 14.11 -5.74
N ARG A 50 -0.14 14.26 -4.44
CA ARG A 50 -0.77 15.28 -3.57
C ARG A 50 -0.53 16.71 -4.07
N GLU A 51 0.63 16.96 -4.64
CA GLU A 51 0.99 18.24 -5.28
C GLU A 51 0.50 18.37 -6.74
N GLY A 52 -0.35 17.44 -7.19
CA GLY A 52 -0.98 17.51 -8.51
C GLY A 52 -0.17 16.89 -9.66
N TRP A 53 0.94 16.21 -9.38
CA TRP A 53 1.74 15.53 -10.41
C TRP A 53 1.03 14.27 -10.92
N ARG A 54 1.11 14.04 -12.24
CA ARG A 54 0.86 12.71 -12.81
C ARG A 54 2.08 11.85 -12.54
N VAL A 55 1.90 10.75 -11.81
CA VAL A 55 2.99 9.85 -11.45
C VAL A 55 2.86 8.54 -12.20
N LEU A 56 3.95 8.10 -12.81
CA LEU A 56 4.11 6.80 -13.44
C LEU A 56 5.06 5.99 -12.56
N ALA A 57 4.54 5.02 -11.83
CA ALA A 57 5.30 4.22 -10.87
C ALA A 57 5.61 2.83 -11.43
N CYS A 58 6.83 2.35 -11.23
CA CYS A 58 7.28 1.02 -11.63
C CYS A 58 8.00 0.34 -10.47
N ASP A 59 7.76 -0.95 -10.28
CA ASP A 59 8.55 -1.81 -9.40
C ASP A 59 8.38 -3.27 -9.82
N SER A 60 9.40 -4.08 -9.69
CA SER A 60 9.33 -5.51 -9.99
C SER A 60 8.57 -6.31 -8.93
N ASN A 61 8.51 -5.79 -7.70
CA ASN A 61 7.90 -6.47 -6.57
C ASN A 61 6.38 -6.29 -6.56
N ALA A 62 5.62 -7.39 -6.53
CA ALA A 62 4.16 -7.37 -6.46
C ALA A 62 3.59 -6.59 -5.26
N TYR A 63 4.30 -6.63 -4.12
CA TYR A 63 3.97 -5.83 -2.94
C TYR A 63 4.06 -4.33 -3.22
N ALA A 64 5.15 -3.87 -3.84
CA ALA A 64 5.35 -2.48 -4.21
C ALA A 64 4.34 -2.03 -5.28
N HIS A 65 4.05 -2.90 -6.26
CA HIS A 65 3.01 -2.65 -7.26
C HIS A 65 1.63 -2.46 -6.63
N ALA A 66 1.25 -3.28 -5.63
CA ALA A 66 -0.01 -3.09 -4.93
C ALA A 66 -0.09 -1.74 -4.22
N LEU A 67 1.02 -1.30 -3.58
CA LEU A 67 1.11 0.03 -2.96
C LEU A 67 1.03 1.15 -3.99
N ALA A 68 1.73 1.04 -5.12
CA ALA A 68 1.68 2.02 -6.19
C ALA A 68 0.27 2.09 -6.82
N SER A 69 -0.39 0.96 -7.04
CA SER A 69 -1.77 0.91 -7.51
C SER A 69 -2.71 1.66 -6.58
N CYS A 70 -2.58 1.46 -5.27
CA CYS A 70 -3.41 2.14 -4.26
C CYS A 70 -3.10 3.62 -4.12
N TYR A 71 -1.82 3.99 -3.96
CA TYR A 71 -1.45 5.36 -3.59
C TYR A 71 -1.21 6.29 -4.78
N VAL A 72 -0.86 5.72 -5.94
CA VAL A 72 -0.54 6.50 -7.14
C VAL A 72 -1.65 6.41 -8.18
N GLN A 73 -2.07 5.18 -8.54
CA GLN A 73 -3.01 4.97 -9.64
C GLN A 73 -4.48 5.18 -9.22
N ALA A 74 -4.89 4.68 -8.03
CA ALA A 74 -6.27 4.82 -7.59
C ALA A 74 -6.64 6.28 -7.34
N ASP A 75 -7.74 6.72 -7.92
CA ASP A 75 -8.35 8.02 -7.67
C ASP A 75 -9.51 7.86 -6.67
N ARG A 76 -9.52 8.67 -5.63
CA ARG A 76 -10.50 8.56 -4.52
C ARG A 76 -11.94 8.57 -5.01
N GLU A 77 -12.26 9.42 -5.95
CA GLU A 77 -13.61 9.59 -6.51
C GLU A 77 -14.12 8.30 -7.17
N ARG A 78 -13.19 7.49 -7.69
CA ARG A 78 -13.51 6.24 -8.38
C ARG A 78 -13.71 5.07 -7.43
N VAL A 79 -12.95 5.01 -6.32
CA VAL A 79 -12.90 3.80 -5.50
C VAL A 79 -13.57 3.92 -4.14
N LEU A 80 -13.83 5.14 -3.64
CA LEU A 80 -14.23 5.40 -2.26
C LEU A 80 -15.47 4.61 -1.84
N ALA A 81 -16.56 4.72 -2.59
CA ALA A 81 -17.86 4.14 -2.21
C ALA A 81 -17.79 2.61 -2.14
N ASP A 82 -17.21 1.98 -3.16
CA ASP A 82 -17.07 0.52 -3.20
C ASP A 82 -16.06 0.02 -2.17
N ALA A 83 -14.95 0.74 -1.97
CA ALA A 83 -13.96 0.38 -0.95
C ALA A 83 -14.57 0.43 0.46
N GLU A 84 -15.31 1.47 0.82
CA GLU A 84 -15.95 1.57 2.14
C GLU A 84 -16.99 0.49 2.37
N ARG A 85 -17.83 0.19 1.37
CA ARG A 85 -18.81 -0.90 1.41
C ARG A 85 -18.12 -2.24 1.65
N LEU A 86 -17.11 -2.58 0.83
CA LEU A 86 -16.39 -3.85 0.94
C LEU A 86 -15.57 -3.97 2.22
N LEU A 87 -14.94 -2.88 2.67
CA LEU A 87 -14.27 -2.86 3.98
C LEU A 87 -15.25 -3.12 5.12
N GLY A 88 -16.50 -2.64 5.01
CA GLY A 88 -17.57 -2.96 5.97
C GLY A 88 -17.87 -4.47 6.01
N GLU A 89 -18.02 -5.10 4.85
CA GLU A 89 -18.23 -6.55 4.74
C GLU A 89 -17.05 -7.35 5.30
N LEU A 90 -15.82 -6.97 4.94
CA LEU A 90 -14.60 -7.65 5.38
C LEU A 90 -14.36 -7.53 6.90
N ARG A 91 -14.73 -6.42 7.54
CA ARG A 91 -14.64 -6.25 8.99
C ARG A 91 -15.58 -7.17 9.78
N ALA A 92 -16.66 -7.63 9.15
CA ALA A 92 -17.66 -8.51 9.75
C ALA A 92 -17.28 -10.00 9.66
N LEU A 93 -16.21 -10.35 8.95
CA LEU A 93 -15.79 -11.74 8.82
C LEU A 93 -15.37 -12.35 10.15
N PRO A 94 -15.74 -13.61 10.42
CA PRO A 94 -15.20 -14.36 11.53
C PRO A 94 -13.72 -14.70 11.25
N PRO A 95 -12.89 -14.88 12.30
CA PRO A 95 -11.54 -15.37 12.12
C PRO A 95 -11.54 -16.82 11.63
N GLU A 96 -10.75 -17.13 10.61
CA GLU A 96 -10.54 -18.46 10.05
C GLU A 96 -9.04 -18.72 9.90
N PRO A 97 -8.42 -19.53 10.76
CA PRO A 97 -6.99 -19.84 10.68
C PRO A 97 -6.63 -20.53 9.36
N GLY A 98 -5.55 -20.10 8.73
CA GLY A 98 -5.03 -20.66 7.49
C GLY A 98 -3.50 -20.61 7.44
N TYR A 99 -2.96 -20.50 6.23
CA TYR A 99 -1.50 -20.52 5.99
C TYR A 99 -0.75 -19.43 6.75
N PHE A 100 -1.29 -18.19 6.77
CA PHE A 100 -0.62 -17.09 7.46
C PHE A 100 -0.58 -17.33 8.97
N THR A 101 -1.69 -17.79 9.55
CA THR A 101 -1.78 -18.12 10.98
C THR A 101 -0.77 -19.20 11.35
N GLU A 102 -0.75 -20.31 10.63
CA GLU A 102 0.18 -21.41 10.89
C GLU A 102 1.64 -20.96 10.79
N THR A 103 1.98 -20.25 9.70
CA THR A 103 3.38 -19.94 9.38
C THR A 103 3.92 -18.75 10.18
N PHE A 104 3.16 -17.66 10.26
CA PHE A 104 3.64 -16.39 10.81
C PHE A 104 3.17 -16.08 12.23
N CYS A 105 2.27 -16.90 12.77
CA CYS A 105 1.75 -16.68 14.12
C CYS A 105 2.06 -17.82 15.08
N GLU A 106 1.87 -19.09 14.67
CA GLU A 106 2.07 -20.25 15.53
C GLU A 106 3.52 -20.77 15.47
N ARG A 107 4.09 -20.92 14.27
CA ARG A 107 5.50 -21.31 14.10
C ARG A 107 6.48 -20.13 14.36
N SER A 108 5.96 -18.94 14.47
CA SER A 108 6.71 -17.73 14.75
C SER A 108 5.83 -16.72 15.51
N ARG A 109 6.31 -15.49 15.76
CA ARG A 109 5.55 -14.49 16.53
C ARG A 109 5.47 -13.16 15.81
N PHE A 110 5.32 -13.18 14.49
CA PHE A 110 5.18 -11.94 13.73
C PHE A 110 3.85 -11.23 14.00
N VAL A 111 2.76 -12.01 14.17
CA VAL A 111 1.42 -11.50 14.48
C VAL A 111 0.76 -12.45 15.49
N HIS A 112 -0.09 -11.92 16.37
CA HIS A 112 -0.85 -12.73 17.32
C HIS A 112 -1.83 -13.65 16.57
N PRO A 113 -1.99 -14.95 16.96
CA PRO A 113 -2.82 -15.90 16.21
C PRO A 113 -4.25 -15.44 15.92
N GLU A 114 -4.92 -14.76 16.85
CA GLU A 114 -6.25 -14.21 16.61
C GLU A 114 -6.30 -13.20 15.45
N ASN A 115 -5.27 -12.35 15.34
CA ASN A 115 -5.14 -11.42 14.23
C ASN A 115 -4.71 -12.14 12.94
N GLY A 116 -3.90 -13.20 13.06
CA GLY A 116 -3.53 -14.07 11.96
C GLY A 116 -4.74 -14.69 11.29
N ALA A 117 -5.65 -15.26 12.08
CA ALA A 117 -6.90 -15.87 11.59
C ALA A 117 -7.81 -14.84 10.88
N LEU A 118 -7.83 -13.59 11.33
CA LEU A 118 -8.53 -12.50 10.62
C LEU A 118 -7.82 -12.15 9.30
N ILE A 119 -6.48 -12.13 9.27
CA ILE A 119 -5.71 -11.89 8.04
C ILE A 119 -6.00 -12.95 7.00
N ASP A 120 -5.98 -14.24 7.38
CA ASP A 120 -6.30 -15.35 6.49
C ASP A 120 -7.72 -15.21 5.93
N ALA A 121 -8.74 -15.06 6.80
CA ALA A 121 -10.14 -14.93 6.40
C ALA A 121 -10.36 -13.76 5.42
N ILE A 122 -9.78 -12.60 5.73
CA ILE A 122 -9.91 -11.39 4.89
C ILE A 122 -9.19 -11.58 3.57
N ARG A 123 -7.97 -12.12 3.58
CA ARG A 123 -7.17 -12.35 2.37
C ARG A 123 -7.86 -13.30 1.41
N GLU A 124 -8.37 -14.43 1.93
CA GLU A 124 -9.12 -15.41 1.14
C GLU A 124 -10.40 -14.79 0.59
N ARG A 125 -11.14 -14.02 1.39
CA ARG A 125 -12.35 -13.35 0.91
C ARG A 125 -12.03 -12.35 -0.21
N ILE A 126 -10.99 -11.53 -0.09
CA ILE A 126 -10.58 -10.61 -1.16
C ILE A 126 -10.28 -11.37 -2.46
N ALA A 127 -9.59 -12.52 -2.39
CA ALA A 127 -9.27 -13.32 -3.56
C ALA A 127 -10.50 -13.93 -4.26
N GLN A 128 -11.62 -14.11 -3.53
CA GLN A 128 -12.87 -14.63 -4.06
C GLN A 128 -13.78 -13.55 -4.68
N LEU A 129 -13.45 -12.26 -4.45
CA LEU A 129 -14.27 -11.17 -5.00
C LEU A 129 -14.00 -10.98 -6.49
N SER A 130 -15.07 -10.95 -7.27
CA SER A 130 -15.03 -10.55 -8.69
C SER A 130 -15.19 -9.04 -8.79
N ILE A 131 -14.10 -8.30 -8.55
CA ILE A 131 -14.09 -6.83 -8.50
C ILE A 131 -13.02 -6.23 -9.44
N ASP A 132 -13.07 -4.91 -9.64
CA ASP A 132 -12.03 -4.18 -10.38
C ASP A 132 -10.64 -4.47 -9.74
N PRO A 133 -9.61 -4.85 -10.53
CA PRO A 133 -8.27 -5.14 -10.01
C PRO A 133 -7.66 -4.00 -9.20
N LEU A 134 -7.99 -2.75 -9.51
CA LEU A 134 -7.51 -1.60 -8.76
C LEU A 134 -8.15 -1.53 -7.37
N LEU A 135 -9.44 -1.83 -7.28
CA LEU A 135 -10.16 -1.92 -6.01
C LEU A 135 -9.62 -3.06 -5.14
N GLU A 136 -9.30 -4.21 -5.75
CA GLU A 136 -8.61 -5.31 -5.06
C GLU A 136 -7.30 -4.83 -4.39
N LYS A 137 -6.47 -4.06 -5.11
CA LYS A 137 -5.21 -3.52 -4.56
C LYS A 137 -5.46 -2.55 -3.39
N VAL A 138 -6.51 -1.73 -3.45
CA VAL A 138 -6.91 -0.85 -2.33
C VAL A 138 -7.27 -1.68 -1.08
N LEU A 139 -8.05 -2.76 -1.23
CA LEU A 139 -8.41 -3.65 -0.11
C LEU A 139 -7.19 -4.38 0.45
N LEU A 140 -6.31 -4.90 -0.42
CA LEU A 140 -5.06 -5.54 0.00
C LEU A 140 -4.16 -4.58 0.77
N VAL A 141 -4.02 -3.33 0.34
CA VAL A 141 -3.24 -2.32 1.06
C VAL A 141 -3.87 -2.00 2.41
N SER A 142 -5.20 -1.92 2.50
CA SER A 142 -5.91 -1.80 3.80
C SER A 142 -5.54 -2.93 4.75
N LEU A 143 -5.52 -4.17 4.26
CA LEU A 143 -5.15 -5.35 5.05
C LEU A 143 -3.67 -5.30 5.47
N MET A 144 -2.76 -4.96 4.55
CA MET A 144 -1.33 -4.83 4.82
C MET A 144 -1.06 -3.77 5.90
N GLU A 145 -1.71 -2.60 5.82
CA GLU A 145 -1.60 -1.57 6.84
C GLU A 145 -2.20 -2.01 8.19
N ALA A 146 -3.29 -2.78 8.16
CA ALA A 146 -3.89 -3.30 9.38
C ALA A 146 -2.97 -4.32 10.06
N ALA A 147 -2.35 -5.23 9.30
CA ALA A 147 -1.39 -6.20 9.80
C ALA A 147 -0.14 -5.51 10.40
N ASP A 148 0.39 -4.47 9.74
CA ASP A 148 1.54 -3.71 10.23
C ASP A 148 1.26 -2.97 11.56
N ARG A 149 0.00 -2.59 11.80
CA ARG A 149 -0.39 -1.95 13.07
C ARG A 149 -0.45 -2.90 14.25
N VAL A 150 -0.62 -4.19 14.02
CA VAL A 150 -0.76 -5.23 15.06
C VAL A 150 0.40 -6.23 15.07
N ASP A 151 1.47 -5.96 14.36
CA ASP A 151 2.64 -6.82 14.30
C ASP A 151 3.40 -6.88 15.64
N SER A 152 4.19 -7.93 15.83
CA SER A 152 5.09 -8.11 16.97
C SER A 152 6.55 -8.16 16.52
N THR A 153 6.91 -7.34 15.54
CA THR A 153 8.25 -7.27 14.98
C THR A 153 9.15 -6.28 15.73
N THR A 154 10.44 -6.35 15.46
CA THR A 154 11.46 -5.42 15.97
C THR A 154 11.47 -4.07 15.24
N GLY A 155 10.45 -3.78 14.43
CA GLY A 155 10.34 -2.57 13.59
C GLY A 155 10.60 -2.84 12.11
N VAL A 156 10.98 -4.08 11.77
CA VAL A 156 11.12 -4.59 10.41
C VAL A 156 10.60 -6.02 10.37
N GLN A 157 10.10 -6.46 9.24
CA GLN A 157 9.48 -7.79 9.07
C GLN A 157 10.52 -8.95 8.99
N MET A 158 11.75 -8.73 9.44
CA MET A 158 12.82 -9.73 9.43
C MET A 158 13.00 -10.44 10.76
N ALA A 159 12.46 -9.89 11.85
CA ALA A 159 12.59 -10.49 13.18
C ALA A 159 11.38 -10.11 14.04
N TYR A 160 10.95 -11.06 14.86
CA TYR A 160 9.88 -10.87 15.83
C TYR A 160 10.43 -10.79 17.27
N LEU A 161 9.62 -10.23 18.16
CA LEU A 161 9.95 -10.11 19.58
C LEU A 161 9.77 -11.45 20.31
N LYS A 162 10.61 -11.69 21.32
CA LYS A 162 10.49 -12.90 22.17
C LYS A 162 9.21 -12.92 23.02
N SER A 163 8.66 -11.76 23.33
CA SER A 163 7.35 -11.54 23.97
C SER A 163 6.47 -10.72 23.06
N TRP A 164 5.15 -10.88 23.18
CA TRP A 164 4.21 -10.09 22.37
C TRP A 164 4.37 -8.59 22.59
N ALA A 165 4.46 -7.83 21.51
CA ALA A 165 4.36 -6.38 21.60
C ALA A 165 2.97 -5.99 22.12
N PRO A 166 2.81 -4.92 22.94
CA PRO A 166 1.49 -4.46 23.39
C PRO A 166 0.49 -4.21 22.26
N ARG A 167 0.97 -3.79 21.08
CA ARG A 167 0.13 -3.58 19.90
C ARG A 167 -0.40 -4.88 19.29
N ALA A 168 0.27 -6.02 19.49
CA ALA A 168 -0.16 -7.33 18.96
C ALA A 168 -1.46 -7.84 19.58
N HIS A 169 -1.77 -7.40 20.82
CA HIS A 169 -3.03 -7.71 21.49
C HIS A 169 -4.21 -6.81 21.08
N LYS A 170 -3.97 -5.79 20.24
CA LYS A 170 -5.06 -5.01 19.66
C LYS A 170 -5.70 -5.80 18.54
N ARG A 171 -7.03 -5.71 18.40
CA ARG A 171 -7.73 -6.33 17.28
C ARG A 171 -7.32 -5.67 15.96
N LEU A 172 -7.10 -6.50 14.95
CA LEU A 172 -6.89 -6.06 13.57
C LEU A 172 -8.09 -5.24 13.08
N GLU A 173 -7.82 -4.03 12.58
CA GLU A 173 -8.85 -3.11 12.11
C GLU A 173 -8.53 -2.64 10.70
N LEU A 174 -9.39 -2.98 9.74
CA LEU A 174 -9.29 -2.45 8.38
C LEU A 174 -9.68 -0.98 8.36
N ARG A 175 -8.90 -0.17 7.65
CA ARG A 175 -9.21 1.26 7.40
C ARG A 175 -8.99 1.54 5.92
N LEU A 176 -9.75 2.48 5.37
CA LEU A 176 -9.47 2.94 4.03
C LEU A 176 -8.05 3.56 3.99
N PRO A 177 -7.16 3.12 3.09
CA PRO A 177 -5.88 3.79 2.88
C PRO A 177 -6.05 5.25 2.45
N ASP A 178 -5.01 6.07 2.62
CA ASP A 178 -5.04 7.48 2.19
C ASP A 178 -4.98 7.59 0.66
N VAL A 179 -6.08 7.18 0.00
CA VAL A 179 -6.24 7.32 -1.45
C VAL A 179 -6.55 8.78 -1.76
N LEU A 180 -5.71 9.41 -2.57
CA LEU A 180 -5.85 10.82 -2.95
C LEU A 180 -6.83 10.98 -4.11
N PRO A 181 -7.43 12.18 -4.26
CA PRO A 181 -8.12 12.57 -5.47
C PRO A 181 -7.21 12.49 -6.70
N ARG A 182 -7.81 12.49 -7.90
CA ARG A 182 -7.06 12.56 -9.15
C ARG A 182 -6.15 13.79 -9.17
N ALA A 183 -4.91 13.58 -9.57
CA ALA A 183 -3.96 14.68 -9.72
C ALA A 183 -4.38 15.62 -10.86
N SER A 184 -4.07 16.92 -10.74
CA SER A 184 -4.44 17.94 -11.74
C SER A 184 -3.80 17.68 -13.12
N ARG A 185 -2.67 16.96 -13.17
CA ARG A 185 -1.96 16.56 -14.39
C ARG A 185 -2.43 15.23 -14.99
N GLY A 186 -3.50 14.64 -14.45
CA GLY A 186 -4.12 13.42 -14.94
C GLY A 186 -3.87 12.20 -14.06
N PRO A 187 -4.43 11.04 -14.47
CA PRO A 187 -4.38 9.81 -13.68
C PRO A 187 -2.96 9.26 -13.61
N GLY A 188 -2.56 8.81 -12.42
CA GLY A 188 -1.34 8.04 -12.23
C GLY A 188 -1.45 6.64 -12.82
N LEU A 189 -0.31 5.99 -13.01
CA LEU A 189 -0.23 4.59 -13.45
C LEU A 189 0.76 3.83 -12.58
N ALA A 190 0.51 2.55 -12.38
CA ALA A 190 1.39 1.62 -11.68
C ALA A 190 1.68 0.42 -12.58
N PHE A 191 2.96 0.08 -12.71
CA PHE A 191 3.43 -1.05 -13.50
C PHE A 191 4.20 -2.01 -12.61
N GLN A 192 3.96 -3.30 -12.80
CA GLN A 192 4.79 -4.34 -12.23
C GLN A 192 5.72 -4.89 -13.31
N GLY A 193 7.02 -4.68 -13.16
CA GLY A 193 8.00 -5.18 -14.13
C GLY A 193 9.40 -4.68 -13.89
N ASP A 194 10.31 -5.08 -14.76
CA ASP A 194 11.68 -4.61 -14.73
C ASP A 194 11.75 -3.16 -15.25
N VAL A 195 12.58 -2.36 -14.61
CA VAL A 195 12.82 -0.97 -15.01
C VAL A 195 13.44 -0.86 -16.42
N LEU A 196 14.18 -1.88 -16.85
CA LEU A 196 14.76 -1.90 -18.19
C LEU A 196 13.69 -2.01 -19.28
N ASP A 197 12.58 -2.67 -18.99
CA ASP A 197 11.42 -2.77 -19.89
C ASP A 197 10.52 -1.54 -19.79
N ALA A 198 10.65 -0.75 -18.72
CA ALA A 198 9.82 0.40 -18.45
C ALA A 198 9.93 1.49 -19.54
N ALA A 199 11.08 1.61 -20.20
CA ALA A 199 11.29 2.57 -21.27
C ALA A 199 10.33 2.36 -22.46
N GLU A 200 9.99 1.11 -22.77
CA GLU A 200 9.03 0.77 -23.83
C GLU A 200 7.59 1.17 -23.41
N TRP A 201 7.23 0.97 -22.15
CA TRP A 201 5.90 1.30 -21.63
C TRP A 201 5.69 2.81 -21.51
N PHE A 202 6.72 3.53 -21.08
CA PHE A 202 6.61 4.98 -20.86
C PHE A 202 6.68 5.78 -22.16
N GLY A 203 7.36 5.29 -23.20
CA GLY A 203 7.35 5.88 -24.54
C GLY A 203 5.95 5.96 -25.16
N ALA A 204 5.03 5.08 -24.74
CA ALA A 204 3.64 5.09 -25.17
C ALA A 204 2.76 6.12 -24.42
N PHE A 205 3.26 6.76 -23.34
CA PHE A 205 2.51 7.69 -22.50
C PHE A 205 3.12 9.11 -22.42
N ALA A 206 4.22 9.33 -23.11
CA ALA A 206 4.84 10.65 -23.28
C ALA A 206 4.20 11.38 -24.45
#